data_7d3f6358e05d7ac58ef3fb4b83f5802f
#
_entry.id   7d3f6358e05d7ac58ef3fb4b83f5802f
#
_cell.length_a   1.000
_cell.length_b   1.000
_cell.length_c   1.000
_cell.angle_alpha   90.00
_cell.angle_beta   90.00
_cell.angle_gamma   90.00
#
_symmetry.space_group_name_H-M   'P 1'
#
loop_
_entity.id
_entity.type
_entity.pdbx_description
1 polymer ?
#
loop_
_entity_poly.entity_id
_entity_poly.type
_entity_poly.pdbx_seq_one_letter_code
_entity_poly.pdbx_strand_id
1 'polypeptide(L)'
;MDKKIKKIQIAILGSHRDDLKEEIYTLAYEIGVYFAQNNFILITGASSGISKYAAKGAIDNKGLVVAVSPRSGPLDKSKFTIDESNSSTVIYTGMGYKGRNVITIRSADVVVIINGGFGTLNEVAIAEGENKNIITLIGTGGCADMLPEIFKRINPKYKKFSKAKNIQELKKIINGLRL
;
A
#
# COMPACT_ATOMS: atom_id res chain seq x y z
N MET A 1 -0.62 5.96 -33.70
CA MET A 1 -0.25 5.05 -32.57
C MET A 1 -0.85 5.63 -31.30
N ASP A 2 -1.92 5.04 -30.79
CA ASP A 2 -2.49 5.48 -29.52
C ASP A 2 -1.44 5.29 -28.42
N LYS A 3 -1.08 6.40 -27.76
CA LYS A 3 -0.22 6.36 -26.58
C LYS A 3 -0.95 5.53 -25.51
N LYS A 4 -0.54 4.28 -25.32
CA LYS A 4 -1.08 3.43 -24.25
C LYS A 4 -0.78 4.13 -22.93
N ILE A 5 -1.80 4.75 -22.32
CA ILE A 5 -1.65 5.44 -21.03
C ILE A 5 -1.31 4.37 -19.99
N LYS A 6 -0.12 4.46 -19.40
CA LYS A 6 0.30 3.60 -18.30
C LYS A 6 -0.68 3.80 -17.14
N LYS A 7 -1.26 2.70 -16.63
CA LYS A 7 -2.10 2.78 -15.42
C LYS A 7 -1.25 3.16 -14.20
N ILE A 8 -1.80 4.01 -13.36
CA ILE A 8 -1.17 4.41 -12.09
C ILE A 8 -1.14 3.19 -11.16
N GLN A 9 0.00 2.94 -10.55
CA GLN A 9 0.23 1.85 -9.62
C GLN A 9 0.34 2.40 -8.20
N ILE A 10 -0.52 1.94 -7.29
CA ILE A 10 -0.58 2.42 -5.91
C ILE A 10 -0.31 1.27 -4.96
N ALA A 11 0.75 1.38 -4.15
CA ALA A 11 1.00 0.43 -3.07
C ALA A 11 0.20 0.81 -1.83
N ILE A 12 -0.48 -0.15 -1.23
CA ILE A 12 -1.06 -0.02 0.10
C ILE A 12 -0.19 -0.75 1.12
N LEU A 13 0.17 -0.02 2.17
CA LEU A 13 1.02 -0.48 3.26
C LEU A 13 0.28 -0.34 4.59
N GLY A 14 0.54 -1.26 5.50
CA GLY A 14 -0.08 -1.16 6.81
C GLY A 14 0.15 -2.37 7.70
N SER A 15 -0.62 -2.45 8.77
CA SER A 15 -0.54 -3.56 9.71
C SER A 15 -1.04 -4.86 9.08
N HIS A 16 -0.31 -5.95 9.35
CA HIS A 16 -0.74 -7.32 9.03
C HIS A 16 -1.61 -7.94 10.14
N ARG A 17 -1.86 -7.21 11.24
CA ARG A 17 -2.66 -7.66 12.38
C ARG A 17 -4.12 -7.75 12.01
N ASP A 18 -4.84 -8.66 12.67
CA ASP A 18 -6.27 -8.88 12.49
C ASP A 18 -7.10 -8.41 13.71
N ASP A 19 -6.48 -7.66 14.64
CA ASP A 19 -7.06 -7.13 15.88
C ASP A 19 -7.18 -5.59 15.90
N LEU A 20 -7.15 -4.95 14.74
CA LEU A 20 -7.44 -3.52 14.63
C LEU A 20 -8.96 -3.28 14.73
N LYS A 21 -9.33 -2.02 14.97
CA LYS A 21 -10.75 -1.63 14.94
C LYS A 21 -11.34 -1.87 13.55
N GLU A 22 -12.60 -2.33 13.50
CA GLU A 22 -13.33 -2.65 12.26
C GLU A 22 -13.39 -1.47 11.28
N GLU A 23 -13.48 -0.24 11.79
CA GLU A 23 -13.47 0.97 10.98
C GLU A 23 -12.19 1.15 10.13
N ILE A 24 -11.04 0.62 10.59
CA ILE A 24 -9.77 0.71 9.86
C ILE A 24 -9.76 -0.30 8.71
N TYR A 25 -10.32 -1.49 8.90
CA TYR A 25 -10.48 -2.47 7.83
C TYR A 25 -11.48 -2.01 6.78
N THR A 26 -12.61 -1.43 7.23
CA THR A 26 -13.61 -0.83 6.34
C THR A 26 -12.98 0.27 5.49
N LEU A 27 -12.20 1.15 6.07
CA LEU A 27 -11.46 2.19 5.33
C LEU A 27 -10.51 1.57 4.29
N ALA A 28 -9.77 0.53 4.65
CA ALA A 28 -8.88 -0.16 3.71
C ALA A 28 -9.66 -0.77 2.54
N TYR A 29 -10.80 -1.42 2.82
CA TYR A 29 -11.69 -1.97 1.80
C TYR A 29 -12.24 -0.88 0.86
N GLU A 30 -12.76 0.22 1.40
CA GLU A 30 -13.27 1.36 0.62
C GLU A 30 -12.19 1.99 -0.27
N ILE A 31 -10.95 2.05 0.20
CA ILE A 31 -9.81 2.52 -0.61
C ILE A 31 -9.55 1.55 -1.77
N GLY A 32 -9.62 0.26 -1.54
CA GLY A 32 -9.54 -0.75 -2.60
C GLY A 32 -10.64 -0.59 -3.65
N VAL A 33 -11.89 -0.38 -3.22
CA VAL A 33 -13.02 -0.05 -4.11
C VAL A 33 -12.73 1.19 -4.97
N TYR A 34 -12.26 2.25 -4.32
CA TYR A 34 -11.90 3.50 -5.03
C TYR A 34 -10.81 3.27 -6.07
N PHE A 35 -9.79 2.49 -5.78
CA PHE A 35 -8.72 2.20 -6.73
C PHE A 35 -9.25 1.44 -7.96
N ALA A 36 -10.11 0.44 -7.74
CA ALA A 36 -10.75 -0.30 -8.83
C ALA A 36 -11.59 0.61 -9.73
N GLN A 37 -12.44 1.45 -9.15
CA GLN A 37 -13.31 2.37 -9.87
C GLN A 37 -12.56 3.42 -10.71
N ASN A 38 -11.32 3.72 -10.35
CA ASN A 38 -10.45 4.67 -11.08
C ASN A 38 -9.40 3.97 -11.96
N ASN A 39 -9.52 2.66 -12.20
CA ASN A 39 -8.59 1.87 -13.00
C ASN A 39 -7.12 1.93 -12.51
N PHE A 40 -6.88 2.20 -11.24
CA PHE A 40 -5.56 2.07 -10.65
C PHE A 40 -5.21 0.60 -10.46
N ILE A 41 -3.93 0.27 -10.49
CA ILE A 41 -3.43 -1.05 -10.10
C ILE A 41 -3.04 -0.99 -8.62
N LEU A 42 -3.70 -1.81 -7.81
CA LEU A 42 -3.32 -1.97 -6.41
C LEU A 42 -2.13 -2.91 -6.30
N ILE A 43 -1.08 -2.47 -5.61
CA ILE A 43 0.07 -3.31 -5.24
C ILE A 43 0.00 -3.58 -3.74
N THR A 44 0.11 -4.85 -3.36
CA THR A 44 0.15 -5.28 -1.96
C THR A 44 1.39 -6.11 -1.65
N GLY A 45 1.68 -6.23 -0.38
CA GLY A 45 2.73 -7.14 0.09
C GLY A 45 2.29 -8.57 0.33
N ALA A 46 1.13 -8.98 -0.20
CA ALA A 46 0.57 -10.32 0.03
C ALA A 46 0.44 -10.68 1.52
N SER A 47 0.09 -9.73 2.39
CA SER A 47 -0.06 -9.96 3.84
C SER A 47 -1.52 -9.87 4.28
N SER A 48 -1.83 -10.44 5.44
CA SER A 48 -3.10 -10.25 6.15
C SER A 48 -3.34 -8.78 6.54
N GLY A 49 -4.39 -8.50 7.27
CA GLY A 49 -4.73 -7.17 7.78
C GLY A 49 -5.03 -6.18 6.66
N ILE A 50 -4.45 -4.99 6.71
CA ILE A 50 -4.76 -3.87 5.80
C ILE A 50 -4.65 -4.26 4.32
N SER A 51 -3.59 -4.95 3.94
CA SER A 51 -3.37 -5.39 2.55
C SER A 51 -4.48 -6.30 2.04
N LYS A 52 -4.94 -7.23 2.88
CA LYS A 52 -6.03 -8.16 2.57
C LYS A 52 -7.35 -7.44 2.31
N TYR A 53 -7.75 -6.52 3.20
CA TYR A 53 -9.03 -5.81 3.06
C TYR A 53 -9.03 -4.86 1.86
N ALA A 54 -7.93 -4.16 1.61
CA ALA A 54 -7.80 -3.33 0.42
C ALA A 54 -7.84 -4.16 -0.88
N ALA A 55 -7.12 -5.28 -0.91
CA ALA A 55 -7.15 -6.21 -2.04
C ALA A 55 -8.56 -6.75 -2.29
N LYS A 56 -9.27 -7.15 -1.22
CA LYS A 56 -10.66 -7.61 -1.31
C LYS A 56 -11.57 -6.54 -1.91
N GLY A 57 -11.50 -5.30 -1.41
CA GLY A 57 -12.28 -4.18 -1.96
C GLY A 57 -12.03 -3.94 -3.44
N ALA A 58 -10.78 -4.04 -3.88
CA ALA A 58 -10.43 -3.90 -5.29
C ALA A 58 -10.96 -5.07 -6.14
N ILE A 59 -10.76 -6.31 -5.72
CA ILE A 59 -11.22 -7.51 -6.46
C ILE A 59 -12.75 -7.58 -6.54
N ASP A 60 -13.47 -7.31 -5.46
CA ASP A 60 -14.94 -7.27 -5.43
C ASP A 60 -15.51 -6.26 -6.45
N ASN A 61 -14.72 -5.24 -6.80
CA ASN A 61 -15.07 -4.20 -7.78
C ASN A 61 -14.31 -4.34 -9.12
N LYS A 62 -13.85 -5.55 -9.46
CA LYS A 62 -13.19 -5.89 -10.73
C LYS A 62 -11.89 -5.11 -10.99
N GLY A 63 -11.23 -4.66 -9.92
CA GLY A 63 -9.92 -3.99 -9.98
C GLY A 63 -8.77 -4.96 -10.21
N LEU A 64 -7.62 -4.42 -10.56
CA LEU A 64 -6.39 -5.20 -10.72
C LEU A 64 -5.55 -5.11 -9.45
N VAL A 65 -5.20 -6.27 -8.91
CA VAL A 65 -4.37 -6.41 -7.71
C VAL A 65 -3.13 -7.25 -8.02
N VAL A 66 -1.96 -6.68 -7.78
CA VAL A 66 -0.66 -7.36 -7.88
C VAL A 66 -0.15 -7.61 -6.46
N ALA A 67 -0.05 -8.87 -6.08
CA ALA A 67 0.50 -9.27 -4.79
C ALA A 67 2.00 -9.59 -4.93
N VAL A 68 2.86 -8.86 -4.20
CA VAL A 68 4.30 -9.12 -4.15
C VAL A 68 4.59 -10.00 -2.95
N SER A 69 4.69 -11.30 -3.19
CA SER A 69 4.83 -12.32 -2.16
C SER A 69 6.29 -12.50 -1.72
N PRO A 70 6.56 -12.65 -0.41
CA PRO A 70 7.89 -12.98 0.10
C PRO A 70 8.31 -14.43 -0.20
N ARG A 71 7.38 -15.29 -0.62
CA ARG A 71 7.59 -16.69 -0.94
C ARG A 71 8.42 -16.86 -2.22
N SER A 72 9.04 -18.04 -2.35
CA SER A 72 9.75 -18.46 -3.57
C SER A 72 8.83 -19.10 -4.63
N GLY A 73 7.58 -19.40 -4.26
CA GLY A 73 6.59 -20.00 -5.15
C GLY A 73 5.33 -20.43 -4.40
N PRO A 74 4.29 -20.91 -5.12
CA PRO A 74 3.00 -21.30 -4.53
C PRO A 74 3.13 -22.51 -3.58
N LEU A 75 4.13 -23.34 -3.76
CA LEU A 75 4.40 -24.53 -2.94
C LEU A 75 5.36 -24.26 -1.76
N ASP A 76 5.82 -23.03 -1.60
CA ASP A 76 6.69 -22.63 -0.50
C ASP A 76 5.95 -22.76 0.84
N LYS A 77 6.45 -23.67 1.71
CA LYS A 77 5.88 -23.98 3.02
C LYS A 77 6.45 -23.10 4.15
N SER A 78 7.17 -22.04 3.83
CA SER A 78 7.69 -21.11 4.83
C SER A 78 6.57 -20.50 5.66
N LYS A 79 6.87 -20.22 6.95
CA LYS A 79 5.88 -19.72 7.93
C LYS A 79 5.56 -18.22 7.74
N PHE A 80 5.37 -17.75 6.51
CA PHE A 80 4.92 -16.39 6.27
C PHE A 80 3.39 -16.30 6.47
N THR A 81 2.94 -15.29 7.18
CA THR A 81 1.50 -14.94 7.25
C THR A 81 1.12 -14.20 5.97
N ILE A 82 0.55 -14.92 5.01
CA ILE A 82 0.31 -14.44 3.67
C ILE A 82 -1.17 -14.62 3.32
N ASP A 83 -1.72 -13.65 2.62
CA ASP A 83 -3.00 -13.75 1.95
C ASP A 83 -2.85 -13.36 0.48
N GLU A 84 -2.87 -14.33 -0.38
CA GLU A 84 -2.79 -14.18 -1.85
C GLU A 84 -4.16 -14.32 -2.53
N SER A 85 -5.24 -14.63 -1.74
CA SER A 85 -6.56 -15.00 -2.27
C SER A 85 -7.25 -13.87 -3.05
N ASN A 86 -6.96 -12.62 -2.69
CA ASN A 86 -7.56 -11.44 -3.30
C ASN A 86 -6.57 -10.75 -4.25
N SER A 87 -5.96 -11.51 -5.16
CA SER A 87 -5.01 -10.96 -6.14
C SER A 87 -5.32 -11.41 -7.56
N SER A 88 -5.12 -10.51 -8.52
CA SER A 88 -5.20 -10.83 -9.96
C SER A 88 -3.95 -11.56 -10.44
N THR A 89 -2.81 -11.28 -9.81
CA THR A 89 -1.54 -11.98 -10.06
C THR A 89 -0.65 -11.91 -8.83
N VAL A 90 0.24 -12.88 -8.70
CA VAL A 90 1.22 -12.97 -7.60
C VAL A 90 2.63 -13.00 -8.18
N ILE A 91 3.50 -12.14 -7.65
CA ILE A 91 4.93 -12.13 -7.95
C ILE A 91 5.65 -12.77 -6.77
N TYR A 92 6.19 -13.96 -6.97
CA TYR A 92 6.98 -14.68 -5.97
C TYR A 92 8.42 -14.21 -6.01
N THR A 93 8.89 -13.58 -4.93
CA THR A 93 10.23 -13.00 -4.90
C THR A 93 11.28 -13.91 -4.25
N GLY A 94 10.89 -14.80 -3.36
CA GLY A 94 11.82 -15.61 -2.56
C GLY A 94 12.69 -14.82 -1.60
N MET A 95 12.42 -13.52 -1.41
CA MET A 95 13.31 -12.59 -0.70
C MET A 95 12.88 -12.32 0.76
N GLY A 96 11.84 -13.02 1.24
CA GLY A 96 11.26 -12.75 2.56
C GLY A 96 10.59 -11.38 2.63
N TYR A 97 10.06 -11.04 3.81
CA TYR A 97 9.29 -9.79 3.98
C TYR A 97 10.07 -8.52 3.64
N LYS A 98 11.29 -8.40 4.16
CA LYS A 98 12.06 -7.15 4.00
C LYS A 98 12.63 -6.98 2.60
N GLY A 99 13.08 -8.08 1.98
CA GLY A 99 13.62 -8.03 0.63
C GLY A 99 12.56 -7.67 -0.42
N ARG A 100 11.34 -8.21 -0.29
CA ARG A 100 10.24 -7.89 -1.21
C ARG A 100 9.72 -6.46 -1.07
N ASN A 101 9.93 -5.78 0.09
CA ASN A 101 9.52 -4.40 0.29
C ASN A 101 10.10 -3.47 -0.79
N VAL A 102 11.36 -3.67 -1.17
CA VAL A 102 12.01 -2.89 -2.24
C VAL A 102 11.26 -3.02 -3.56
N ILE A 103 10.87 -4.26 -3.93
CA ILE A 103 10.13 -4.53 -5.17
C ILE A 103 8.75 -3.88 -5.11
N THR A 104 8.02 -4.04 -3.99
CA THR A 104 6.71 -3.44 -3.78
C THR A 104 6.75 -1.93 -3.98
N ILE A 105 7.70 -1.25 -3.34
CA ILE A 105 7.81 0.20 -3.37
C ILE A 105 8.28 0.71 -4.73
N ARG A 106 9.29 0.09 -5.34
CA ARG A 106 9.78 0.49 -6.67
C ARG A 106 8.72 0.38 -7.74
N SER A 107 7.84 -0.63 -7.63
CA SER A 107 6.75 -0.85 -8.57
C SER A 107 5.61 0.16 -8.45
N ALA A 108 5.51 0.92 -7.35
CA ALA A 108 4.43 1.89 -7.14
C ALA A 108 4.80 3.29 -7.62
N ASP A 109 3.82 4.04 -8.10
CA ASP A 109 3.90 5.48 -8.37
C ASP A 109 3.51 6.28 -7.10
N VAL A 110 2.60 5.73 -6.30
CA VAL A 110 2.10 6.30 -5.04
C VAL A 110 2.10 5.23 -3.95
N VAL A 111 2.38 5.62 -2.72
CA VAL A 111 2.35 4.75 -1.54
C VAL A 111 1.33 5.30 -0.55
N VAL A 112 0.37 4.49 -0.13
CA VAL A 112 -0.67 4.83 0.85
C VAL A 112 -0.47 4.01 2.11
N ILE A 113 -0.41 4.67 3.26
CA ILE A 113 -0.12 4.06 4.56
C ILE A 113 -1.37 4.13 5.46
N ILE A 114 -1.75 2.97 6.03
CA ILE A 114 -2.85 2.82 6.99
C ILE A 114 -2.32 2.05 8.20
N ASN A 115 -2.30 2.66 9.39
CA ASN A 115 -1.74 2.05 10.59
C ASN A 115 -0.28 1.61 10.39
N GLY A 116 0.10 0.38 10.77
CA GLY A 116 1.42 -0.20 10.51
C GLY A 116 2.40 -0.12 11.67
N GLY A 117 3.48 -0.88 11.53
CA GLY A 117 4.56 -0.99 12.51
C GLY A 117 5.94 -0.77 11.87
N PHE A 118 6.98 -1.42 12.42
CA PHE A 118 8.36 -1.29 11.92
C PHE A 118 8.54 -1.78 10.46
N GLY A 119 7.75 -2.79 10.02
CA GLY A 119 7.76 -3.22 8.62
C GLY A 119 7.31 -2.10 7.69
N THR A 120 6.22 -1.43 8.06
CA THR A 120 5.68 -0.28 7.34
C THR A 120 6.65 0.91 7.37
N LEU A 121 7.31 1.17 8.51
CA LEU A 121 8.34 2.22 8.59
C LEU A 121 9.54 1.94 7.67
N ASN A 122 9.95 0.67 7.54
CA ASN A 122 10.97 0.27 6.58
C ASN A 122 10.53 0.55 5.13
N GLU A 123 9.29 0.23 4.78
CA GLU A 123 8.72 0.52 3.45
C GLU A 123 8.64 2.03 3.18
N VAL A 124 8.28 2.83 4.18
CA VAL A 124 8.26 4.31 4.08
C VAL A 124 9.66 4.87 3.85
N ALA A 125 10.67 4.34 4.54
CA ALA A 125 12.07 4.77 4.33
C ALA A 125 12.54 4.48 2.91
N ILE A 126 12.16 3.32 2.34
CA ILE A 126 12.44 2.99 0.94
C ILE A 126 11.69 3.96 0.01
N ALA A 127 10.41 4.23 0.30
CA ALA A 127 9.57 5.10 -0.52
C ALA A 127 10.11 6.54 -0.57
N GLU A 128 10.62 7.05 0.54
CA GLU A 128 11.29 8.35 0.62
C GLU A 128 12.55 8.35 -0.25
N GLY A 129 13.44 7.36 -0.06
CA GLY A 129 14.67 7.23 -0.84
C GLY A 129 14.44 7.05 -2.36
N GLU A 130 13.32 6.41 -2.75
CA GLU A 130 12.89 6.26 -4.16
C GLU A 130 12.06 7.47 -4.67
N ASN A 131 11.97 8.55 -3.88
CA ASN A 131 11.25 9.79 -4.21
C ASN A 131 9.79 9.58 -4.63
N LYS A 132 9.06 8.66 -3.96
CA LYS A 132 7.66 8.32 -4.23
C LYS A 132 6.70 9.36 -3.61
N ASN A 133 5.49 9.47 -4.17
CA ASN A 133 4.41 10.17 -3.48
C ASN A 133 3.92 9.31 -2.30
N ILE A 134 4.02 9.84 -1.09
CA ILE A 134 3.68 9.15 0.16
C ILE A 134 2.46 9.82 0.79
N ILE A 135 1.40 9.06 1.03
CA ILE A 135 0.17 9.56 1.65
C ILE A 135 -0.11 8.72 2.90
N THR A 136 -0.14 9.34 4.07
CA THR A 136 -0.49 8.65 5.32
C THR A 136 -1.91 8.96 5.76
N LEU A 137 -2.66 7.93 6.17
CA LEU A 137 -3.99 8.04 6.78
C LEU A 137 -3.83 8.24 8.30
N ILE A 138 -3.83 9.49 8.74
CA ILE A 138 -3.74 9.83 10.17
C ILE A 138 -5.05 9.50 10.90
N GLY A 139 -4.94 9.15 12.18
CA GLY A 139 -6.06 8.66 13.00
C GLY A 139 -6.27 7.15 12.89
N THR A 140 -5.45 6.44 12.10
CA THR A 140 -5.50 4.98 11.99
C THR A 140 -4.56 4.27 12.97
N GLY A 141 -3.77 5.02 13.72
CA GLY A 141 -2.80 4.50 14.69
C GLY A 141 -1.47 4.05 14.09
N GLY A 142 -0.61 3.52 14.94
CA GLY A 142 0.67 2.92 14.54
C GLY A 142 1.61 3.88 13.82
N CYS A 143 2.35 3.34 12.85
CA CYS A 143 3.32 4.08 12.06
C CYS A 143 2.67 5.28 11.34
N ALA A 144 1.45 5.12 10.81
CA ALA A 144 0.76 6.16 10.05
C ALA A 144 0.62 7.47 10.82
N ASP A 145 0.33 7.41 12.11
CA ASP A 145 0.15 8.60 12.95
C ASP A 145 1.48 9.24 13.36
N MET A 146 2.57 8.49 13.32
CA MET A 146 3.92 8.99 13.66
C MET A 146 4.60 9.68 12.47
N LEU A 147 4.26 9.32 11.24
CA LEU A 147 4.95 9.81 10.03
C LEU A 147 4.98 11.33 9.90
N PRO A 148 3.92 12.11 10.22
CA PRO A 148 3.99 13.57 10.13
C PRO A 148 5.11 14.18 10.96
N GLU A 149 5.33 13.70 12.18
CA GLU A 149 6.39 14.17 13.05
C GLU A 149 7.76 13.66 12.59
N ILE A 150 7.85 12.41 12.12
CA ILE A 150 9.08 11.83 11.55
C ILE A 150 9.57 12.66 10.37
N PHE A 151 8.70 12.93 9.39
CA PHE A 151 9.08 13.74 8.22
C PHE A 151 9.45 15.16 8.60
N LYS A 152 8.72 15.78 9.54
CA LYS A 152 9.02 17.11 10.03
C LYS A 152 10.42 17.21 10.66
N ARG A 153 10.88 16.17 11.38
CA ARG A 153 12.18 16.15 12.06
C ARG A 153 13.33 15.71 11.17
N ILE A 154 13.12 14.68 10.33
CA ILE A 154 14.21 14.05 9.58
C ILE A 154 14.36 14.67 8.19
N ASN A 155 13.25 14.87 7.47
CA ASN A 155 13.28 15.45 6.12
C ASN A 155 12.14 16.44 5.88
N PRO A 156 12.16 17.64 6.51
CA PRO A 156 11.09 18.64 6.38
C PRO A 156 10.95 19.21 4.97
N LYS A 157 11.94 18.96 4.09
CA LYS A 157 11.93 19.44 2.70
C LYS A 157 11.30 18.45 1.74
N TYR A 158 10.91 17.26 2.20
CA TYR A 158 10.29 16.24 1.34
C TYR A 158 8.87 16.64 0.92
N LYS A 159 8.76 17.14 -0.31
CA LYS A 159 7.49 17.73 -0.82
C LYS A 159 6.44 16.71 -1.24
N LYS A 160 6.82 15.44 -1.37
CA LYS A 160 5.92 14.36 -1.82
C LYS A 160 5.27 13.60 -0.66
N PHE A 161 5.33 14.14 0.56
CA PHE A 161 4.62 13.60 1.72
C PHE A 161 3.32 14.37 1.96
N SER A 162 2.22 13.65 2.07
CA SER A 162 0.89 14.18 2.35
C SER A 162 0.21 13.38 3.45
N LYS A 163 -0.73 14.00 4.14
CA LYS A 163 -1.57 13.37 5.15
C LYS A 163 -3.05 13.53 4.80
N ALA A 164 -3.83 12.48 5.02
CA ALA A 164 -5.27 12.47 4.87
C ALA A 164 -5.92 11.95 6.16
N LYS A 165 -7.08 12.48 6.54
CA LYS A 165 -7.85 12.04 7.72
C LYS A 165 -8.91 11.01 7.38
N ASN A 166 -9.27 10.92 6.12
CA ASN A 166 -10.34 10.06 5.62
C ASN A 166 -10.17 9.81 4.11
N ILE A 167 -11.06 8.97 3.57
CA ILE A 167 -11.01 8.61 2.14
C ILE A 167 -11.27 9.81 1.21
N GLN A 168 -12.05 10.80 1.61
CA GLN A 168 -12.35 11.98 0.79
C GLN A 168 -11.10 12.84 0.60
N GLU A 169 -10.34 13.05 1.67
CA GLU A 169 -9.06 13.75 1.59
C GLU A 169 -8.03 12.96 0.76
N LEU A 170 -7.97 11.62 0.94
CA LEU A 170 -7.12 10.76 0.13
C LEU A 170 -7.42 10.91 -1.36
N LYS A 171 -8.70 10.82 -1.75
CA LYS A 171 -9.16 11.00 -3.14
C LYS A 171 -8.72 12.35 -3.70
N LYS A 172 -8.91 13.42 -2.93
CA LYS A 172 -8.50 14.77 -3.34
C LYS A 172 -7.00 14.87 -3.58
N ILE A 173 -6.20 14.27 -2.70
CA ILE A 173 -4.73 14.27 -2.84
C ILE A 173 -4.33 13.50 -4.10
N ILE A 174 -4.82 12.25 -4.28
CA ILE A 174 -4.46 11.42 -5.44
C ILE A 174 -4.82 12.09 -6.76
N ASN A 175 -6.02 12.67 -6.84
CA ASN A 175 -6.50 13.37 -8.05
C ASN A 175 -5.70 14.65 -8.36
N GLY A 176 -5.04 15.24 -7.38
CA GLY A 176 -4.17 16.39 -7.54
C GLY A 176 -2.72 16.07 -7.91
N LEU A 177 -2.32 14.79 -7.88
CA LEU A 177 -0.97 14.40 -8.25
C LEU A 177 -0.76 14.48 -9.76
N ARG A 178 0.38 15.03 -10.16
CA ARG A 178 0.86 14.97 -11.55
C ARG A 178 1.76 13.73 -11.67
N LEU A 179 1.20 12.64 -12.18
CA LEU A 179 1.85 11.33 -12.32
C LEU A 179 2.17 11.00 -13.77
#